data_061c65b3d9619fe9e97283277ecf6f83
#
_entry.id   061c65b3d9619fe9e97283277ecf6f83
#
_cell.length_a   1.000
_cell.length_b   1.000
_cell.length_c   1.000
_cell.angle_alpha   90.00
_cell.angle_beta   90.00
_cell.angle_gamma   90.00
#
_symmetry.space_group_name_H-M   'P 1'
#
loop_
_entity.id
_entity.type
_entity.pdbx_description
1 polymer ?
#
loop_
_entity_poly.entity_id
_entity_poly.type
_entity_poly.pdbx_seq_one_letter_code
_entity_poly.pdbx_strand_id
1 'polypeptide(L)'
;YPVKLEFKNEAVSLPPEGYTGRAKSGAICALSGVWEGKSKMEVDHIEGNVSLKAWSHVLPFIIHMVTTKENMQLVTKPAHKIKSHAEKKGITYQEADVDKAAIAWLKEHKGVGKQRLLMYEMGIDGDLLTNAKTMRMALTDHLRKKMYPDL
;
A
#
# COMPACT_ATOMS: atom_id res chain seq x y z
N TYR A 1 -4.73 19.35 -12.49
CA TYR A 1 -3.84 20.16 -11.64
C TYR A 1 -2.45 20.19 -12.30
N PRO A 2 -2.04 21.34 -12.88
CA PRO A 2 -0.84 21.43 -13.75
C PRO A 2 0.44 20.92 -13.09
N VAL A 3 0.69 21.29 -11.83
CA VAL A 3 1.91 20.94 -11.08
C VAL A 3 2.08 19.42 -10.92
N LYS A 4 1.00 18.66 -10.68
CA LYS A 4 1.07 17.20 -10.60
C LYS A 4 1.43 16.55 -11.94
N LEU A 5 0.93 17.11 -13.04
CA LEU A 5 1.24 16.60 -14.37
C LEU A 5 2.71 16.89 -14.75
N GLU A 6 3.17 18.10 -14.45
CA GLU A 6 4.55 18.52 -14.63
C GLU A 6 5.50 17.63 -13.82
N PHE A 7 5.28 17.49 -12.51
CA PHE A 7 6.02 16.58 -11.64
C PHE A 7 6.09 15.17 -12.18
N LYS A 8 4.93 14.61 -12.60
CA LYS A 8 4.87 13.28 -13.18
C LYS A 8 5.67 13.14 -14.47
N ASN A 9 5.73 14.19 -15.30
CA ASN A 9 6.48 14.18 -16.55
C ASN A 9 7.98 14.27 -16.31
N GLU A 10 8.41 15.07 -15.34
CA GLU A 10 9.82 15.24 -14.98
C GLU A 10 10.40 14.00 -14.28
N ALA A 11 9.59 13.34 -13.44
CA ALA A 11 10.04 12.20 -12.63
C ALA A 11 10.07 10.84 -13.37
N VAL A 12 9.72 10.80 -14.67
CA VAL A 12 9.78 9.54 -15.42
C VAL A 12 11.19 9.25 -15.94
N SER A 13 11.55 7.97 -15.95
CA SER A 13 12.79 7.42 -16.45
C SER A 13 12.55 6.38 -17.54
N LEU A 14 13.62 5.97 -18.21
CA LEU A 14 13.61 4.78 -19.08
C LEU A 14 13.43 3.51 -18.24
N PRO A 15 12.95 2.42 -18.84
CA PRO A 15 12.91 1.12 -18.16
C PRO A 15 14.32 0.68 -17.72
N PRO A 16 14.42 0.00 -16.56
CA PRO A 16 15.68 -0.59 -16.14
C PRO A 16 16.14 -1.70 -17.09
N GLU A 17 17.43 -2.00 -17.05
CA GLU A 17 17.98 -3.13 -17.78
C GLU A 17 17.26 -4.43 -17.43
N GLY A 18 16.96 -5.26 -18.43
CA GLY A 18 16.22 -6.51 -18.25
C GLY A 18 14.70 -6.37 -18.14
N TYR A 19 14.13 -5.17 -18.25
CA TYR A 19 12.68 -4.99 -18.26
C TYR A 19 12.05 -5.58 -19.52
N THR A 20 11.14 -6.54 -19.35
CA THR A 20 10.46 -7.28 -20.44
C THR A 20 9.06 -6.74 -20.79
N GLY A 21 8.59 -5.73 -20.08
CA GLY A 21 7.27 -5.13 -20.29
C GLY A 21 7.21 -4.20 -21.50
N ARG A 22 6.01 -3.71 -21.84
CA ARG A 22 5.76 -2.83 -23.00
C ARG A 22 5.95 -1.34 -22.72
N ALA A 23 6.12 -0.95 -21.45
CA ALA A 23 6.23 0.46 -21.10
C ALA A 23 7.59 1.03 -21.55
N LYS A 24 7.56 2.16 -22.27
CA LYS A 24 8.76 2.87 -22.75
C LYS A 24 9.26 3.93 -21.76
N SER A 25 8.45 4.31 -20.81
CA SER A 25 8.78 5.24 -19.73
C SER A 25 7.98 4.93 -18.48
N GLY A 26 8.55 5.16 -17.33
CA GLY A 26 7.96 4.89 -16.04
C GLY A 26 8.75 5.52 -14.91
N ALA A 27 8.56 5.04 -13.70
CA ALA A 27 9.31 5.49 -12.54
C ALA A 27 9.42 4.41 -11.49
N ILE A 28 10.38 4.56 -10.57
CA ILE A 28 10.46 3.75 -9.37
C ILE A 28 9.38 4.24 -8.38
N CYS A 29 8.56 3.33 -7.89
CA CYS A 29 7.59 3.63 -6.85
C CYS A 29 8.31 3.98 -5.54
N ALA A 30 8.07 5.17 -5.01
CA ALA A 30 8.73 5.65 -3.80
C ALA A 30 8.46 4.79 -2.55
N LEU A 31 7.36 4.03 -2.53
CA LEU A 31 6.96 3.20 -1.39
C LEU A 31 7.39 1.74 -1.52
N SER A 32 7.40 1.19 -2.74
CA SER A 32 7.71 -0.24 -2.97
C SER A 32 9.08 -0.48 -3.61
N GLY A 33 9.74 0.56 -4.10
CA GLY A 33 11.02 0.43 -4.82
C GLY A 33 10.92 -0.22 -6.21
N VAL A 34 9.71 -0.61 -6.65
CA VAL A 34 9.51 -1.30 -7.93
C VAL A 34 9.34 -0.30 -9.06
N TRP A 35 10.04 -0.51 -10.18
CA TRP A 35 9.82 0.28 -11.39
C TRP A 35 8.53 -0.16 -12.09
N GLU A 36 7.69 0.82 -12.45
CA GLU A 36 6.45 0.58 -13.19
C GLU A 36 6.23 1.64 -14.27
N GLY A 37 5.51 1.24 -15.32
CA GLY A 37 5.19 2.13 -16.43
C GLY A 37 4.35 3.35 -15.99
N LYS A 38 4.59 4.50 -16.63
CA LYS A 38 3.96 5.79 -16.31
C LYS A 38 2.43 5.74 -16.13
N SER A 39 1.73 4.90 -16.90
CA SER A 39 0.27 4.74 -16.81
C SER A 39 -0.21 4.12 -15.48
N LYS A 40 0.66 3.38 -14.80
CA LYS A 40 0.37 2.73 -13.51
C LYS A 40 0.79 3.59 -12.31
N MET A 41 1.49 4.71 -12.55
CA MET A 41 1.97 5.61 -11.51
C MET A 41 0.95 6.71 -11.23
N GLU A 42 0.82 7.05 -9.96
CA GLU A 42 0.03 8.19 -9.45
C GLU A 42 0.96 9.15 -8.71
N VAL A 43 0.64 10.43 -8.73
CA VAL A 43 1.29 11.45 -7.89
C VAL A 43 0.56 11.48 -6.56
N ASP A 44 1.29 11.20 -5.51
CA ASP A 44 0.84 11.23 -4.13
C ASP A 44 1.62 12.27 -3.32
N HIS A 45 1.07 12.73 -2.20
CA HIS A 45 1.78 13.57 -1.26
C HIS A 45 2.58 12.72 -0.27
N ILE A 46 3.82 13.10 0.01
CA ILE A 46 4.66 12.42 1.00
C ILE A 46 3.96 12.51 2.36
N GLU A 47 3.60 13.73 2.78
CA GLU A 47 2.78 13.99 3.95
C GLU A 47 1.31 14.16 3.52
N GLY A 48 0.46 13.17 3.77
CA GLY A 48 -0.88 13.07 3.18
C GLY A 48 -2.04 13.34 4.12
N ASN A 49 -1.93 13.17 5.38
CA ASN A 49 -3.06 12.96 6.30
C ASN A 49 -3.79 14.23 6.78
N VAL A 50 -3.98 15.25 5.92
CA VAL A 50 -4.78 16.44 6.27
C VAL A 50 -6.23 16.25 5.83
N SER A 51 -7.14 15.96 6.77
CA SER A 51 -8.57 15.85 6.49
C SER A 51 -9.34 16.99 7.15
N LEU A 52 -10.35 17.53 6.43
CA LEU A 52 -11.25 18.56 6.95
C LEU A 52 -12.23 17.95 7.97
N LYS A 53 -11.84 17.91 9.23
CA LYS A 53 -12.71 17.48 10.34
C LYS A 53 -13.20 18.63 11.23
N ALA A 54 -12.56 19.80 11.16
CA ALA A 54 -12.87 21.00 11.91
C ALA A 54 -12.45 22.25 11.14
N TRP A 55 -13.00 23.42 11.48
CA TRP A 55 -12.63 24.69 10.89
C TRP A 55 -11.13 25.02 11.00
N SER A 56 -10.49 24.62 12.10
CA SER A 56 -9.03 24.77 12.30
C SER A 56 -8.20 23.98 11.29
N HIS A 57 -8.77 23.02 10.59
CA HIS A 57 -8.08 22.22 9.57
C HIS A 57 -8.16 22.82 8.16
N VAL A 58 -8.93 23.90 7.96
CA VAL A 58 -9.13 24.48 6.61
C VAL A 58 -7.82 25.04 6.05
N LEU A 59 -7.12 25.86 6.83
CA LEU A 59 -5.86 26.46 6.37
C LEU A 59 -4.77 25.40 6.15
N PRO A 60 -4.49 24.47 7.08
CA PRO A 60 -3.59 23.34 6.83
C PRO A 60 -3.95 22.53 5.58
N PHE A 61 -5.24 22.27 5.35
CA PHE A 61 -5.71 21.56 4.17
C PHE A 61 -5.45 22.31 2.88
N ILE A 62 -5.70 23.64 2.84
CA ILE A 62 -5.42 24.49 1.68
C ILE A 62 -3.93 24.51 1.40
N ILE A 63 -3.08 24.73 2.41
CA ILE A 63 -1.62 24.73 2.29
C ILE A 63 -1.16 23.39 1.72
N HIS A 64 -1.73 22.28 2.20
CA HIS A 64 -1.41 20.94 1.71
C HIS A 64 -1.84 20.73 0.26
N MET A 65 -2.99 21.28 -0.16
CA MET A 65 -3.44 21.22 -1.56
C MET A 65 -2.59 22.03 -2.53
N VAL A 66 -1.98 23.12 -2.06
CA VAL A 66 -1.09 24.01 -2.85
C VAL A 66 0.37 23.57 -2.72
N THR A 67 0.59 22.32 -2.37
CA THR A 67 1.89 21.71 -2.14
C THR A 67 2.86 21.87 -3.31
N THR A 68 4.10 22.12 -2.96
CA THR A 68 5.24 22.17 -3.87
C THR A 68 5.69 20.77 -4.32
N LYS A 69 6.52 20.69 -5.36
CA LYS A 69 7.02 19.41 -5.89
C LYS A 69 7.80 18.59 -4.84
N GLU A 70 8.40 19.24 -3.85
CA GLU A 70 9.18 18.60 -2.78
C GLU A 70 8.34 17.67 -1.88
N ASN A 71 7.03 17.94 -1.74
CA ASN A 71 6.12 17.07 -1.01
C ASN A 71 5.36 16.10 -1.93
N MET A 72 5.83 15.89 -3.17
CA MET A 72 5.23 14.95 -4.11
C MET A 72 6.12 13.73 -4.30
N GLN A 73 5.48 12.58 -4.52
CA GLN A 73 6.15 11.33 -4.84
C GLN A 73 5.37 10.57 -5.91
N LEU A 74 6.07 9.72 -6.67
CA LEU A 74 5.42 8.79 -7.59
C LEU A 74 5.22 7.44 -6.90
N VAL A 75 4.00 6.97 -6.90
CA VAL A 75 3.62 5.69 -6.29
C VAL A 75 2.77 4.88 -7.26
N THR A 76 2.80 3.56 -7.14
CA THR A 76 1.84 2.72 -7.85
C THR A 76 0.47 2.77 -7.17
N LYS A 77 -0.61 2.52 -7.92
CA LYS A 77 -1.97 2.42 -7.35
C LYS A 77 -2.10 1.44 -6.19
N PRO A 78 -1.49 0.22 -6.23
CA PRO A 78 -1.48 -0.67 -5.07
C PRO A 78 -0.78 -0.07 -3.86
N ALA A 79 0.43 0.49 -4.04
CA ALA A 79 1.20 1.10 -2.96
C ALA A 79 0.47 2.30 -2.33
N HIS A 80 -0.16 3.16 -3.14
CA HIS A 80 -0.99 4.26 -2.65
C HIS A 80 -2.18 3.77 -1.80
N LYS A 81 -2.83 2.67 -2.20
CA LYS A 81 -3.91 2.06 -1.39
C LYS A 81 -3.41 1.51 -0.06
N ILE A 82 -2.19 1.00 0.01
CA ILE A 82 -1.57 0.53 1.25
C ILE A 82 -1.26 1.73 2.14
N LYS A 83 -0.62 2.79 1.62
CA LYS A 83 -0.34 4.03 2.35
C LYS A 83 -1.61 4.64 2.93
N SER A 84 -2.65 4.83 2.11
CA SER A 84 -3.94 5.37 2.58
C SER A 84 -4.59 4.51 3.68
N HIS A 85 -4.37 3.19 3.66
CA HIS A 85 -4.83 2.30 4.71
C HIS A 85 -4.00 2.46 5.99
N ALA A 86 -2.68 2.61 5.88
CA ALA A 86 -1.78 2.89 6.97
C ALA A 86 -2.14 4.19 7.70
N GLU A 87 -2.28 5.28 6.94
CA GLU A 87 -2.66 6.59 7.46
C GLU A 87 -4.02 6.57 8.17
N LYS A 88 -5.02 5.91 7.58
CA LYS A 88 -6.36 5.78 8.17
C LYS A 88 -6.35 5.03 9.49
N LYS A 89 -5.48 4.04 9.65
CA LYS A 89 -5.37 3.20 10.84
C LYS A 89 -4.33 3.69 11.85
N GLY A 90 -3.45 4.62 11.48
CA GLY A 90 -2.33 5.05 12.31
C GLY A 90 -1.29 3.94 12.52
N ILE A 91 -1.05 3.11 11.51
CA ILE A 91 -0.09 2.00 11.52
C ILE A 91 0.99 2.24 10.46
N THR A 92 2.09 1.49 10.51
CA THR A 92 3.16 1.57 9.52
C THR A 92 2.71 1.07 8.14
N TYR A 93 3.45 1.44 7.09
CA TYR A 93 3.19 0.96 5.73
C TYR A 93 3.27 -0.58 5.65
N GLN A 94 4.28 -1.18 6.31
CA GLN A 94 4.48 -2.63 6.31
C GLN A 94 3.33 -3.36 7.01
N GLU A 95 2.88 -2.86 8.17
CA GLU A 95 1.71 -3.41 8.85
C GLU A 95 0.44 -3.31 8.00
N ALA A 96 0.26 -2.19 7.29
CA ALA A 96 -0.87 -2.00 6.38
C ALA A 96 -0.80 -2.93 5.17
N ASP A 97 0.39 -3.20 4.65
CA ASP A 97 0.60 -4.13 3.53
C ASP A 97 0.22 -5.57 3.95
N VAL A 98 0.71 -6.02 5.09
CA VAL A 98 0.36 -7.32 5.66
C VAL A 98 -1.14 -7.44 5.94
N ASP A 99 -1.76 -6.40 6.54
CA ASP A 99 -3.21 -6.41 6.81
C ASP A 99 -4.03 -6.47 5.52
N LYS A 100 -3.60 -5.77 4.48
CA LYS A 100 -4.22 -5.84 3.14
C LYS A 100 -4.04 -7.20 2.48
N ALA A 101 -2.87 -7.81 2.61
CA ALA A 101 -2.62 -9.16 2.12
C ALA A 101 -3.52 -10.18 2.82
N ALA A 102 -3.68 -10.09 4.15
CA ALA A 102 -4.59 -10.94 4.91
C ALA A 102 -6.05 -10.76 4.47
N ILE A 103 -6.51 -9.52 4.26
CA ILE A 103 -7.86 -9.23 3.76
C ILE A 103 -8.06 -9.82 2.37
N ALA A 104 -7.09 -9.68 1.47
CA ALA A 104 -7.17 -10.23 0.11
C ALA A 104 -7.25 -11.74 0.14
N TRP A 105 -6.40 -12.40 0.92
CA TRP A 105 -6.39 -13.85 1.10
C TRP A 105 -7.74 -14.39 1.61
N LEU A 106 -8.30 -13.74 2.65
CA LEU A 106 -9.61 -14.12 3.20
C LEU A 106 -10.76 -13.94 2.21
N LYS A 107 -10.68 -12.95 1.32
CA LYS A 107 -11.68 -12.72 0.26
C LYS A 107 -11.59 -13.77 -0.84
N GLU A 108 -10.39 -14.20 -1.18
CA GLU A 108 -10.14 -15.22 -2.20
C GLU A 108 -10.59 -16.60 -1.72
N HIS A 109 -10.31 -16.94 -0.47
CA HIS A 109 -10.60 -18.22 0.14
C HIS A 109 -11.90 -18.14 0.96
N LYS A 110 -13.06 -18.09 0.29
CA LYS A 110 -14.35 -17.99 0.96
C LYS A 110 -14.70 -19.30 1.69
N GLY A 111 -15.33 -19.16 2.86
CA GLY A 111 -15.80 -20.26 3.70
C GLY A 111 -14.84 -20.56 4.87
N VAL A 112 -15.36 -20.45 6.11
CA VAL A 112 -14.56 -20.58 7.34
C VAL A 112 -13.87 -21.94 7.44
N GLY A 113 -14.54 -23.04 7.08
CA GLY A 113 -13.96 -24.38 7.09
C GLY A 113 -12.78 -24.51 6.12
N LYS A 114 -12.93 -23.98 4.89
CA LYS A 114 -11.85 -23.95 3.89
C LYS A 114 -10.67 -23.10 4.37
N GLN A 115 -10.96 -21.93 4.94
CA GLN A 115 -9.91 -21.06 5.48
C GLN A 115 -9.12 -21.75 6.60
N ARG A 116 -9.80 -22.43 7.53
CA ARG A 116 -9.13 -23.18 8.61
C ARG A 116 -8.21 -24.26 8.06
N LEU A 117 -8.70 -25.07 7.11
CA LEU A 117 -7.89 -26.12 6.51
C LEU A 117 -6.63 -25.57 5.83
N LEU A 118 -6.78 -24.54 5.00
CA LEU A 118 -5.64 -23.91 4.31
C LEU A 118 -4.65 -23.25 5.28
N MET A 119 -5.13 -22.59 6.33
CA MET A 119 -4.27 -22.02 7.36
C MET A 119 -3.50 -23.11 8.14
N TYR A 120 -4.15 -24.22 8.44
CA TYR A 120 -3.49 -25.36 9.05
C TYR A 120 -2.40 -25.96 8.14
N GLU A 121 -2.67 -26.11 6.84
CA GLU A 121 -1.69 -26.53 5.83
C GLU A 121 -0.50 -25.54 5.70
N MET A 122 -0.73 -24.26 5.98
CA MET A 122 0.33 -23.24 6.08
C MET A 122 1.16 -23.32 7.37
N GLY A 123 0.85 -24.24 8.28
CA GLY A 123 1.53 -24.41 9.56
C GLY A 123 1.04 -23.46 10.67
N ILE A 124 -0.14 -22.84 10.51
CA ILE A 124 -0.74 -22.05 11.58
C ILE A 124 -1.41 -22.95 12.59
N ASP A 125 -1.10 -22.76 13.87
CA ASP A 125 -1.63 -23.56 14.98
C ASP A 125 -3.16 -23.57 14.99
N GLY A 126 -3.74 -24.78 15.06
CA GLY A 126 -5.18 -25.00 15.08
C GLY A 126 -5.89 -24.31 16.24
N ASP A 127 -5.25 -24.17 17.39
CA ASP A 127 -5.81 -23.49 18.57
C ASP A 127 -6.05 -22.00 18.33
N LEU A 128 -5.36 -21.40 17.37
CA LEU A 128 -5.56 -20.02 16.95
C LEU A 128 -6.69 -19.86 15.93
N LEU A 129 -7.26 -20.96 15.41
CA LEU A 129 -8.25 -20.96 14.34
C LEU A 129 -9.70 -21.10 14.86
N THR A 130 -9.99 -20.62 16.06
CA THR A 130 -11.27 -20.81 16.75
C THR A 130 -12.39 -19.91 16.24
N ASN A 131 -12.08 -18.65 15.91
CA ASN A 131 -13.06 -17.68 15.43
C ASN A 131 -12.43 -16.73 14.36
N ALA A 132 -13.27 -15.96 13.68
CA ALA A 132 -12.83 -15.09 12.58
C ALA A 132 -11.77 -14.05 12.98
N LYS A 133 -11.82 -13.57 14.23
CA LYS A 133 -10.86 -12.58 14.74
C LYS A 133 -9.50 -13.22 14.98
N THR A 134 -9.45 -14.36 15.68
CA THR A 134 -8.20 -15.07 15.95
C THR A 134 -7.58 -15.62 14.67
N MET A 135 -8.39 -16.16 13.76
CA MET A 135 -7.94 -16.60 12.43
C MET A 135 -7.27 -15.44 11.66
N ARG A 136 -7.91 -14.28 11.63
CA ARG A 136 -7.33 -13.11 10.95
C ARG A 136 -6.02 -12.68 11.60
N MET A 137 -5.94 -12.65 12.91
CA MET A 137 -4.71 -12.30 13.64
C MET A 137 -3.58 -13.30 13.34
N ALA A 138 -3.86 -14.61 13.41
CA ALA A 138 -2.89 -15.66 13.12
C ALA A 138 -2.40 -15.61 11.67
N LEU A 139 -3.31 -15.39 10.70
CA LEU A 139 -2.93 -15.19 9.30
C LEU A 139 -2.06 -13.95 9.11
N THR A 140 -2.42 -12.84 9.74
CA THR A 140 -1.64 -11.58 9.67
C THR A 140 -0.23 -11.79 10.22
N ASP A 141 -0.09 -12.46 11.36
CA ASP A 141 1.23 -12.76 11.96
C ASP A 141 2.07 -13.70 11.07
N HIS A 142 1.44 -14.74 10.52
CA HIS A 142 2.10 -15.64 9.56
C HIS A 142 2.60 -14.89 8.32
N LEU A 143 1.75 -14.06 7.72
CA LEU A 143 2.11 -13.26 6.54
C LEU A 143 3.18 -12.22 6.86
N ARG A 144 3.14 -11.59 8.06
CA ARG A 144 4.17 -10.65 8.50
C ARG A 144 5.54 -11.31 8.52
N LYS A 145 5.69 -12.46 9.16
CA LYS A 145 6.95 -13.22 9.22
C LYS A 145 7.44 -13.61 7.83
N LYS A 146 6.54 -13.88 6.89
CA LYS A 146 6.89 -14.25 5.51
C LYS A 146 7.29 -13.05 4.65
N MET A 147 6.58 -11.94 4.77
CA MET A 147 6.79 -10.74 3.94
C MET A 147 7.90 -9.84 4.48
N TYR A 148 8.05 -9.80 5.78
CA TYR A 148 8.98 -8.93 6.51
C TYR A 148 9.65 -9.71 7.66
N PRO A 149 10.58 -10.61 7.34
CA PRO A 149 11.21 -11.48 8.36
C PRO A 149 12.02 -10.72 9.40
N ASP A 150 12.45 -9.50 9.08
CA ASP A 150 13.29 -8.65 9.94
C ASP A 150 12.50 -7.65 10.79
N LEU A 151 11.13 -7.73 10.75
CA LEU A 151 10.22 -6.87 11.52
C LEU A 151 9.71 -7.56 12.79
#